data_9e3235061aa538435df01025c618b319
#
_entry.id   9e3235061aa538435df01025c618b319
#
_cell.length_a   1.000
_cell.length_b   1.000
_cell.length_c   1.000
_cell.angle_alpha   90.00
_cell.angle_beta   90.00
_cell.angle_gamma   90.00
#
_symmetry.space_group_name_H-M   'P 1'
#
loop_
_entity.id
_entity.type
_entity.pdbx_description
1 polymer ?
#
loop_
_entity_poly.entity_id
_entity_poly.type
_entity_poly.pdbx_seq_one_letter_code
_entity_poly.pdbx_strand_id
1 'polypeptide(L)'
;MSSSLMSVAIDARMMLNAKKSASAYQIARDLGMRRPTVWSMMHRVRTAMAADPEQNDLLHGIVEADETYVGGKAKNAHNGKPVPKKVPVVSLVSRDGNMKARVVTSVDHKTIKATLKRYVEPTAEIFTDGGTHFPAAVQGYAGHETVNHDAKEYVRGVVHIQGCESFNALLKRSLMGAWHAVS
;
A
#
# COMPACT_ATOMS: atom_id res chain seq x y z
N MET A 1 -9.61 32.83 -7.13
CA MET A 1 -8.93 31.79 -6.32
C MET A 1 -7.61 32.37 -5.84
N SER A 2 -7.29 32.31 -4.55
CA SER A 2 -6.01 32.83 -4.07
C SER A 2 -4.86 32.00 -4.64
N SER A 3 -3.72 32.64 -4.91
CA SER A 3 -2.52 31.97 -5.46
C SER A 3 -2.08 30.76 -4.61
N SER A 4 -2.38 30.76 -3.32
CA SER A 4 -2.06 29.68 -2.39
C SER A 4 -2.91 28.40 -2.62
N LEU A 5 -4.20 28.55 -2.92
CA LEU A 5 -5.08 27.39 -3.20
C LEU A 5 -4.71 26.73 -4.53
N MET A 6 -4.35 27.53 -5.54
CA MET A 6 -3.91 27.00 -6.83
C MET A 6 -2.60 26.23 -6.69
N SER A 7 -1.65 26.70 -5.89
CA SER A 7 -0.40 26.00 -5.63
C SER A 7 -0.62 24.65 -4.93
N VAL A 8 -1.54 24.57 -3.95
CA VAL A 8 -1.90 23.30 -3.28
C VAL A 8 -2.56 22.32 -4.23
N ALA A 9 -3.44 22.77 -5.12
CA ALA A 9 -4.11 21.92 -6.11
C ALA A 9 -3.10 21.37 -7.13
N ILE A 10 -2.14 22.17 -7.58
CA ILE A 10 -1.09 21.73 -8.48
C ILE A 10 -0.17 20.72 -7.78
N ASP A 11 0.23 20.97 -6.51
CA ASP A 11 1.03 20.04 -5.71
C ASP A 11 0.34 18.68 -5.56
N ALA A 12 -0.95 18.66 -5.19
CA ALA A 12 -1.73 17.43 -5.10
C ALA A 12 -1.77 16.67 -6.44
N ARG A 13 -2.00 17.37 -7.56
CA ARG A 13 -1.99 16.77 -8.89
C ARG A 13 -0.63 16.16 -9.26
N MET A 14 0.46 16.86 -8.96
CA MET A 14 1.81 16.36 -9.21
C MET A 14 2.11 15.13 -8.36
N MET A 15 1.68 15.08 -7.09
CA MET A 15 1.82 13.93 -6.21
C MET A 15 1.05 12.71 -6.72
N LEU A 16 -0.21 12.90 -7.13
CA LEU A 16 -1.10 11.82 -7.57
C LEU A 16 -0.68 11.22 -8.92
N ASN A 17 -0.15 12.04 -9.83
CA ASN A 17 0.26 11.59 -11.17
C ASN A 17 1.66 10.99 -11.22
N ALA A 18 2.45 11.08 -10.17
CA ALA A 18 3.83 10.62 -10.16
C ALA A 18 3.92 9.10 -9.98
N LYS A 19 4.27 8.36 -11.03
CA LYS A 19 4.43 6.88 -11.01
C LYS A 19 5.41 6.34 -9.95
N LYS A 20 6.34 7.16 -9.47
CA LYS A 20 7.37 6.78 -8.48
C LYS A 20 7.36 7.68 -7.26
N SER A 21 6.20 8.34 -6.99
CA SER A 21 6.13 9.47 -6.06
C SER A 21 6.95 10.68 -6.52
N ALA A 22 6.69 11.85 -5.95
CA ALA A 22 7.43 13.08 -6.23
C ALA A 22 8.16 13.53 -4.96
N SER A 23 9.40 14.00 -5.12
CA SER A 23 10.14 14.58 -4.00
C SER A 23 9.74 16.04 -3.80
N ALA A 24 9.78 16.53 -2.56
CA ALA A 24 9.54 17.94 -2.27
C ALA A 24 10.55 18.85 -3.00
N TYR A 25 11.73 18.36 -3.30
CA TYR A 25 12.74 19.09 -4.05
C TYR A 25 12.36 19.28 -5.52
N GLN A 26 11.82 18.22 -6.15
CA GLN A 26 11.36 18.29 -7.55
C GLN A 26 10.19 19.27 -7.68
N ILE A 27 9.14 19.10 -6.84
CA ILE A 27 7.96 19.98 -6.88
C ILE A 27 8.35 21.43 -6.57
N ALA A 28 9.28 21.67 -5.64
CA ALA A 28 9.76 23.01 -5.31
C ALA A 28 10.39 23.71 -6.52
N ARG A 29 11.19 23.00 -7.31
CA ARG A 29 11.76 23.55 -8.56
C ARG A 29 10.67 23.83 -9.59
N ASP A 30 9.75 22.90 -9.78
CA ASP A 30 8.72 23.01 -10.81
C ASP A 30 7.72 24.15 -10.51
N LEU A 31 7.47 24.43 -9.22
CA LEU A 31 6.60 25.53 -8.77
C LEU A 31 7.32 26.83 -8.45
N GLY A 32 8.66 26.88 -8.52
CA GLY A 32 9.44 28.06 -8.10
C GLY A 32 9.29 28.41 -6.61
N MET A 33 9.03 27.40 -5.75
CA MET A 33 8.75 27.57 -4.33
C MET A 33 9.90 27.08 -3.44
N ARG A 34 9.93 27.55 -2.19
CA ARG A 34 10.89 27.04 -1.21
C ARG A 34 10.56 25.58 -0.82
N ARG A 35 11.58 24.71 -0.76
CA ARG A 35 11.43 23.29 -0.40
C ARG A 35 10.66 23.06 0.92
N PRO A 36 10.92 23.78 2.04
CA PRO A 36 10.17 23.59 3.27
C PRO A 36 8.67 23.86 3.12
N THR A 37 8.31 24.87 2.32
CA THR A 37 6.90 25.20 2.02
C THR A 37 6.22 24.06 1.28
N VAL A 38 6.85 23.54 0.23
CA VAL A 38 6.33 22.41 -0.54
C VAL A 38 6.25 21.15 0.32
N TRP A 39 7.27 20.88 1.13
CA TRP A 39 7.27 19.75 2.06
C TRP A 39 6.05 19.83 3.01
N SER A 40 5.79 20.98 3.61
CA SER A 40 4.61 21.21 4.45
C SER A 40 3.30 21.02 3.68
N MET A 41 3.21 21.53 2.44
CA MET A 41 2.03 21.34 1.57
C MET A 41 1.79 19.86 1.28
N MET A 42 2.82 19.11 0.90
CA MET A 42 2.72 17.67 0.65
C MET A 42 2.22 16.88 1.87
N HIS A 43 2.66 17.25 3.08
CA HIS A 43 2.15 16.63 4.31
C HIS A 43 0.68 16.97 4.57
N ARG A 44 0.26 18.19 4.33
CA ARG A 44 -1.16 18.60 4.45
C ARG A 44 -2.04 17.84 3.46
N VAL A 45 -1.58 17.67 2.21
CA VAL A 45 -2.30 16.86 1.21
C VAL A 45 -2.44 15.42 1.68
N ARG A 46 -1.36 14.79 2.16
CA ARG A 46 -1.41 13.42 2.70
C ARG A 46 -2.33 13.30 3.91
N THR A 47 -2.32 14.28 4.81
CA THR A 47 -3.22 14.30 5.97
C THR A 47 -4.69 14.41 5.53
N ALA A 48 -4.98 15.27 4.55
CA ALA A 48 -6.32 15.39 4.00
C ALA A 48 -6.80 14.09 3.35
N MET A 49 -5.92 13.43 2.56
CA MET A 49 -6.23 12.12 1.96
C MET A 49 -6.48 11.04 3.02
N ALA A 50 -5.69 11.04 4.11
CA ALA A 50 -5.84 10.07 5.20
C ALA A 50 -7.09 10.33 6.08
N ALA A 51 -7.64 11.53 6.04
CA ALA A 51 -8.85 11.93 6.79
C ALA A 51 -10.15 11.73 5.99
N ASP A 52 -10.08 11.13 4.79
CA ASP A 52 -11.25 10.87 3.96
C ASP A 52 -12.23 9.93 4.70
N PRO A 53 -13.50 10.34 4.93
CA PRO A 53 -14.51 9.50 5.57
C PRO A 53 -14.74 8.17 4.86
N GLU A 54 -14.66 8.12 3.53
CA GLU A 54 -14.81 6.89 2.74
C GLU A 54 -13.70 5.86 3.05
N GLN A 55 -12.56 6.29 3.58
CA GLN A 55 -11.53 5.36 4.05
C GLN A 55 -11.91 4.57 5.31
N ASN A 56 -12.98 4.96 6.01
CA ASN A 56 -13.48 4.23 7.17
C ASN A 56 -14.45 3.10 6.79
N ASP A 57 -14.93 3.07 5.55
CA ASP A 57 -15.82 2.01 5.10
C ASP A 57 -15.08 0.68 4.97
N LEU A 58 -15.76 -0.38 5.31
CA LEU A 58 -15.24 -1.74 5.15
C LEU A 58 -15.20 -2.10 3.67
N LEU A 59 -14.16 -2.80 3.27
CA LEU A 59 -14.06 -3.39 1.94
C LEU A 59 -15.08 -4.51 1.80
N HIS A 60 -15.77 -4.57 0.68
CA HIS A 60 -16.85 -5.52 0.41
C HIS A 60 -16.69 -6.21 -0.95
N GLY A 61 -17.57 -7.16 -1.25
CA GLY A 61 -17.54 -7.94 -2.49
C GLY A 61 -16.31 -8.83 -2.56
N ILE A 62 -15.59 -8.80 -3.67
CA ILE A 62 -14.33 -9.54 -3.83
C ILE A 62 -13.18 -8.66 -3.32
N VAL A 63 -12.44 -9.16 -2.35
CA VAL A 63 -11.29 -8.47 -1.74
C VAL A 63 -10.03 -9.30 -1.93
N GLU A 64 -9.06 -8.74 -2.64
CA GLU A 64 -7.72 -9.29 -2.77
C GLU A 64 -6.93 -9.00 -1.49
N ALA A 65 -6.17 -9.98 -0.99
CA ALA A 65 -5.28 -9.80 0.16
C ALA A 65 -3.90 -10.37 -0.14
N ASP A 66 -2.88 -9.58 0.14
CA ASP A 66 -1.48 -9.93 -0.09
C ASP A 66 -0.58 -9.26 0.96
N GLU A 67 0.59 -9.80 1.17
CA GLU A 67 1.60 -9.16 1.98
C GLU A 67 2.84 -8.80 1.18
N THR A 68 3.50 -7.74 1.61
CA THR A 68 4.77 -7.33 1.05
C THR A 68 5.73 -6.87 2.14
N TYR A 69 7.02 -6.97 1.86
CA TYR A 69 8.07 -6.59 2.79
C TYR A 69 8.79 -5.35 2.27
N VAL A 70 8.85 -4.33 3.11
CA VAL A 70 9.53 -3.06 2.87
C VAL A 70 10.81 -2.99 3.71
N GLY A 71 11.88 -2.50 3.12
CA GLY A 71 13.16 -2.32 3.83
C GLY A 71 14.37 -2.71 2.98
N GLY A 72 15.55 -2.55 3.58
CA GLY A 72 16.82 -2.79 2.91
C GLY A 72 17.05 -4.24 2.53
N LYS A 73 17.89 -4.45 1.48
CA LYS A 73 18.34 -5.79 1.10
C LYS A 73 19.49 -6.21 2.00
N ALA A 74 19.44 -7.45 2.52
CA ALA A 74 20.51 -8.03 3.33
C ALA A 74 21.88 -7.99 2.65
N LYS A 75 21.93 -8.17 1.31
CA LYS A 75 23.16 -8.10 0.51
C LYS A 75 23.82 -6.72 0.51
N ASN A 76 23.11 -5.67 0.91
CA ASN A 76 23.64 -4.30 1.00
C ASN A 76 24.08 -3.96 2.44
N ALA A 77 23.99 -4.90 3.38
CA ALA A 77 24.59 -4.73 4.70
C ALA A 77 26.10 -4.83 4.58
N HIS A 78 26.81 -3.77 4.99
CA HIS A 78 28.27 -3.81 5.09
C HIS A 78 28.69 -4.71 6.23
N ASN A 79 29.85 -5.37 6.10
CA ASN A 79 30.41 -6.25 7.13
C ASN A 79 30.37 -5.61 8.52
N GLY A 80 29.80 -6.33 9.47
CA GLY A 80 29.66 -5.90 10.87
C GLY A 80 28.45 -5.02 11.20
N LYS A 81 27.62 -4.65 10.22
CA LYS A 81 26.35 -3.94 10.50
C LYS A 81 25.16 -4.90 10.55
N PRO A 82 24.19 -4.68 11.46
CA PRO A 82 22.98 -5.48 11.50
C PRO A 82 22.25 -5.45 10.15
N VAL A 83 21.72 -6.59 9.73
CA VAL A 83 20.85 -6.67 8.56
C VAL A 83 19.58 -5.86 8.86
N PRO A 84 19.21 -4.88 8.01
CA PRO A 84 18.00 -4.11 8.23
C PRO A 84 16.78 -5.04 8.28
N LYS A 85 15.98 -4.93 9.35
CA LYS A 85 14.71 -5.64 9.44
C LYS A 85 13.77 -5.15 8.33
N LYS A 86 13.21 -6.09 7.60
CA LYS A 86 12.11 -5.78 6.68
C LYS A 86 10.83 -5.58 7.49
N VAL A 87 10.06 -4.58 7.12
CA VAL A 87 8.77 -4.26 7.73
C VAL A 87 7.68 -4.85 6.86
N PRO A 88 6.86 -5.78 7.38
CA PRO A 88 5.76 -6.34 6.60
C PRO A 88 4.59 -5.35 6.51
N VAL A 89 3.99 -5.30 5.33
CA VAL A 89 2.79 -4.51 5.01
C VAL A 89 1.76 -5.47 4.43
N VAL A 90 0.57 -5.50 5.01
CA VAL A 90 -0.59 -6.20 4.47
C VAL A 90 -1.38 -5.22 3.62
N SER A 91 -1.67 -5.59 2.39
CA SER A 91 -2.50 -4.85 1.45
C SER A 91 -3.80 -5.58 1.18
N LEU A 92 -4.90 -4.84 1.15
CA LEU A 92 -6.26 -5.31 0.88
C LEU A 92 -6.83 -4.41 -0.21
N VAL A 93 -7.33 -4.99 -1.29
CA VAL A 93 -7.88 -4.24 -2.42
C VAL A 93 -9.21 -4.86 -2.83
N SER A 94 -10.30 -4.11 -2.79
CA SER A 94 -11.58 -4.56 -3.31
C SER A 94 -11.71 -4.28 -4.81
N ARG A 95 -12.54 -5.03 -5.48
CA ARG A 95 -12.74 -4.92 -6.94
C ARG A 95 -13.38 -3.61 -7.39
N ASP A 96 -14.02 -2.88 -6.49
CA ASP A 96 -14.53 -1.53 -6.71
C ASP A 96 -13.43 -0.44 -6.72
N GLY A 97 -12.18 -0.82 -6.42
CA GLY A 97 -11.01 0.06 -6.44
C GLY A 97 -10.61 0.62 -5.07
N ASN A 98 -11.38 0.36 -4.02
CA ASN A 98 -11.01 0.77 -2.67
C ASN A 98 -9.88 -0.10 -2.11
N MET A 99 -8.98 0.51 -1.34
CA MET A 99 -7.86 -0.21 -0.78
C MET A 99 -7.54 0.20 0.65
N LYS A 100 -7.02 -0.76 1.41
CA LYS A 100 -6.43 -0.54 2.74
C LYS A 100 -5.05 -1.17 2.79
N ALA A 101 -4.11 -0.48 3.42
CA ALA A 101 -2.77 -1.03 3.67
C ALA A 101 -2.39 -0.80 5.13
N ARG A 102 -1.76 -1.79 5.74
CA ARG A 102 -1.36 -1.71 7.15
C ARG A 102 0.04 -2.27 7.36
N VAL A 103 0.87 -1.50 8.05
CA VAL A 103 2.11 -2.01 8.61
C VAL A 103 1.78 -2.94 9.78
N VAL A 104 2.35 -4.12 9.78
CA VAL A 104 2.15 -5.13 10.83
C VAL A 104 3.49 -5.55 11.43
N THR A 105 3.44 -6.14 12.62
CA THR A 105 4.65 -6.60 13.31
C THR A 105 5.10 -7.98 12.85
N SER A 106 4.14 -8.81 12.40
CA SER A 106 4.37 -10.18 11.91
C SER A 106 3.32 -10.54 10.87
N VAL A 107 3.66 -11.51 10.01
CA VAL A 107 2.74 -12.10 9.04
C VAL A 107 2.38 -13.50 9.54
N ASP A 108 1.46 -13.55 10.48
CA ASP A 108 0.87 -14.77 11.00
C ASP A 108 -0.66 -14.73 10.87
N HIS A 109 -1.30 -15.88 10.97
CA HIS A 109 -2.76 -15.98 10.79
C HIS A 109 -3.57 -15.09 11.75
N LYS A 110 -3.06 -14.82 12.97
CA LYS A 110 -3.76 -13.97 13.96
C LYS A 110 -3.72 -12.51 13.54
N THR A 111 -2.55 -12.04 13.10
CA THR A 111 -2.33 -10.67 12.63
C THR A 111 -3.13 -10.40 11.35
N ILE A 112 -3.10 -11.33 10.40
CA ILE A 112 -3.90 -11.24 9.16
C ILE A 112 -5.39 -11.23 9.49
N LYS A 113 -5.87 -12.15 10.33
CA LYS A 113 -7.28 -12.21 10.76
C LYS A 113 -7.73 -10.90 11.44
N ALA A 114 -6.89 -10.33 12.31
CA ALA A 114 -7.18 -9.05 12.96
C ALA A 114 -7.24 -7.89 11.95
N THR A 115 -6.38 -7.92 10.92
CA THR A 115 -6.37 -6.92 9.85
C THR A 115 -7.62 -7.04 8.97
N LEU A 116 -7.96 -8.24 8.53
CA LEU A 116 -9.18 -8.50 7.77
C LEU A 116 -10.43 -8.06 8.55
N LYS A 117 -10.55 -8.48 9.82
CA LYS A 117 -11.69 -8.08 10.69
C LYS A 117 -11.87 -6.56 10.81
N ARG A 118 -10.77 -5.82 10.75
CA ARG A 118 -10.80 -4.36 10.88
C ARG A 118 -11.27 -3.65 9.61
N TYR A 119 -11.00 -4.23 8.44
CA TYR A 119 -11.12 -3.51 7.17
C TYR A 119 -12.03 -4.18 6.15
N VAL A 120 -12.49 -5.40 6.40
CA VAL A 120 -13.27 -6.18 5.41
C VAL A 120 -14.56 -6.67 6.03
N GLU A 121 -15.66 -6.56 5.28
CA GLU A 121 -16.95 -7.09 5.67
C GLU A 121 -16.94 -8.63 5.71
N PRO A 122 -17.61 -9.27 6.68
CA PRO A 122 -17.70 -10.73 6.75
C PRO A 122 -18.35 -11.39 5.52
N THR A 123 -19.15 -10.62 4.78
CA THR A 123 -19.82 -11.05 3.55
C THR A 123 -18.92 -11.03 2.32
N ALA A 124 -17.68 -10.52 2.45
CA ALA A 124 -16.73 -10.48 1.35
C ALA A 124 -16.14 -11.87 1.04
N GLU A 125 -15.80 -12.07 -0.23
CA GLU A 125 -15.01 -13.19 -0.72
C GLU A 125 -13.56 -12.78 -0.80
N ILE A 126 -12.64 -13.55 -0.21
CA ILE A 126 -11.22 -13.19 -0.10
C ILE A 126 -10.40 -13.94 -1.13
N PHE A 127 -9.63 -13.22 -1.94
CA PHE A 127 -8.69 -13.80 -2.89
C PHE A 127 -7.25 -13.55 -2.42
N THR A 128 -6.44 -14.62 -2.40
CA THR A 128 -5.06 -14.54 -1.92
C THR A 128 -4.09 -15.28 -2.87
N ASP A 129 -2.79 -15.10 -2.65
CA ASP A 129 -1.82 -16.08 -3.10
C ASP A 129 -1.90 -17.36 -2.23
N GLY A 130 -1.15 -18.39 -2.56
CA GLY A 130 -1.13 -19.65 -1.82
C GLY A 130 -0.45 -19.60 -0.45
N GLY A 131 -0.31 -18.45 0.18
CA GLY A 131 0.34 -18.27 1.48
C GLY A 131 -0.31 -19.07 2.60
N THR A 132 0.48 -19.83 3.36
CA THR A 132 0.01 -20.79 4.37
C THR A 132 -0.70 -20.16 5.56
N HIS A 133 -0.54 -18.87 5.78
CA HIS A 133 -1.18 -18.12 6.87
C HIS A 133 -2.61 -17.63 6.55
N PHE A 134 -2.99 -17.58 5.26
CA PHE A 134 -4.30 -17.11 4.85
C PHE A 134 -5.46 -18.07 5.18
N PRO A 135 -5.38 -19.40 4.93
CA PRO A 135 -6.54 -20.29 5.14
C PRO A 135 -7.14 -20.22 6.54
N ALA A 136 -6.30 -20.08 7.57
CA ALA A 136 -6.79 -19.94 8.96
C ALA A 136 -7.29 -18.52 9.27
N ALA A 137 -6.76 -17.50 8.57
CA ALA A 137 -7.12 -16.11 8.79
C ALA A 137 -8.48 -15.74 8.19
N VAL A 138 -8.84 -16.35 7.05
CA VAL A 138 -10.06 -16.03 6.29
C VAL A 138 -11.31 -16.82 6.75
N GLN A 139 -11.16 -17.69 7.75
CA GLN A 139 -12.31 -18.41 8.30
C GLN A 139 -13.40 -17.47 8.82
N GLY A 140 -14.62 -17.64 8.29
CA GLY A 140 -15.79 -16.82 8.64
C GLY A 140 -16.13 -15.75 7.61
N TYR A 141 -15.41 -15.66 6.50
CA TYR A 141 -15.77 -14.88 5.32
C TYR A 141 -16.64 -15.71 4.36
N ALA A 142 -17.30 -15.06 3.39
CA ALA A 142 -18.21 -15.72 2.47
C ALA A 142 -17.53 -16.75 1.58
N GLY A 143 -16.26 -16.53 1.21
CA GLY A 143 -15.46 -17.45 0.41
C GLY A 143 -13.98 -17.15 0.50
N HIS A 144 -13.16 -18.14 0.10
CA HIS A 144 -11.72 -17.98 -0.05
C HIS A 144 -11.25 -18.71 -1.30
N GLU A 145 -10.64 -17.98 -2.22
CA GLU A 145 -10.02 -18.52 -3.42
C GLU A 145 -8.54 -18.13 -3.47
N THR A 146 -7.74 -19.00 -4.06
CA THR A 146 -6.29 -18.79 -4.13
C THR A 146 -5.79 -18.93 -5.56
N VAL A 147 -4.78 -18.14 -5.94
CA VAL A 147 -3.93 -18.39 -7.10
C VAL A 147 -2.60 -18.98 -6.64
N ASN A 148 -2.05 -19.91 -7.41
CA ASN A 148 -0.80 -20.58 -7.04
C ASN A 148 0.35 -20.09 -7.91
N HIS A 149 1.08 -19.09 -7.43
CA HIS A 149 2.24 -18.53 -8.13
C HIS A 149 3.41 -19.53 -8.29
N ASP A 150 3.55 -20.47 -7.37
CA ASP A 150 4.59 -21.53 -7.49
C ASP A 150 4.31 -22.47 -8.67
N ALA A 151 3.02 -22.69 -8.98
CA ALA A 151 2.57 -23.40 -10.17
C ALA A 151 2.48 -22.50 -11.41
N LYS A 152 2.94 -21.24 -11.35
CA LYS A 152 2.83 -20.21 -12.40
C LYS A 152 1.36 -19.90 -12.79
N GLU A 153 0.44 -20.15 -11.90
CA GLU A 153 -0.95 -19.74 -12.04
C GLU A 153 -1.13 -18.33 -11.44
N TYR A 154 -1.24 -17.32 -12.28
CA TYR A 154 -1.43 -15.91 -11.87
C TYR A 154 -2.87 -15.47 -11.96
N VAL A 155 -3.67 -16.15 -12.78
CA VAL A 155 -5.09 -15.85 -13.01
C VAL A 155 -5.82 -17.16 -13.28
N ARG A 156 -6.94 -17.37 -12.59
CA ARG A 156 -7.88 -18.46 -12.82
C ARG A 156 -9.31 -17.92 -12.95
N GLY A 157 -9.70 -17.58 -14.17
CA GLY A 157 -10.96 -16.89 -14.42
C GLY A 157 -10.98 -15.51 -13.77
N VAL A 158 -11.86 -15.31 -12.79
CA VAL A 158 -11.96 -14.07 -12.02
C VAL A 158 -11.00 -14.03 -10.82
N VAL A 159 -10.38 -15.16 -10.47
CA VAL A 159 -9.49 -15.26 -9.31
C VAL A 159 -8.11 -14.75 -9.68
N HIS A 160 -7.70 -13.67 -9.10
CA HIS A 160 -6.36 -13.06 -9.20
C HIS A 160 -6.14 -12.04 -8.08
N ILE A 161 -4.89 -11.62 -7.87
CA ILE A 161 -4.51 -10.62 -6.86
C ILE A 161 -3.74 -9.43 -7.48
N GLN A 162 -4.03 -9.12 -8.73
CA GLN A 162 -3.31 -8.08 -9.51
C GLN A 162 -3.44 -6.69 -8.90
N GLY A 163 -4.53 -6.38 -8.19
CA GLY A 163 -4.72 -5.13 -7.46
C GLY A 163 -3.69 -4.97 -6.35
N CYS A 164 -3.55 -5.99 -5.50
CA CYS A 164 -2.54 -6.03 -4.45
C CYS A 164 -1.11 -6.00 -5.02
N GLU A 165 -0.82 -6.79 -6.05
CA GLU A 165 0.50 -6.79 -6.70
C GLU A 165 0.85 -5.43 -7.28
N SER A 166 -0.09 -4.76 -7.94
CA SER A 166 0.08 -3.41 -8.50
C SER A 166 0.39 -2.39 -7.40
N PHE A 167 -0.38 -2.40 -6.30
CA PHE A 167 -0.13 -1.55 -5.16
C PHE A 167 1.25 -1.81 -4.54
N ASN A 168 1.59 -3.08 -4.29
CA ASN A 168 2.86 -3.48 -3.71
C ASN A 168 4.05 -3.05 -4.58
N ALA A 169 3.90 -3.14 -5.90
CA ALA A 169 4.90 -2.66 -6.86
C ALA A 169 5.04 -1.13 -6.82
N LEU A 170 3.92 -0.38 -6.73
CA LEU A 170 3.94 1.08 -6.61
C LEU A 170 4.56 1.53 -5.29
N LEU A 171 4.20 0.89 -4.17
CA LEU A 171 4.78 1.16 -2.86
C LEU A 171 6.31 1.00 -2.87
N LYS A 172 6.80 -0.14 -3.36
CA LYS A 172 8.24 -0.41 -3.46
C LYS A 172 8.96 0.59 -4.37
N ARG A 173 8.36 0.94 -5.52
CA ARG A 173 8.94 1.93 -6.44
C ARG A 173 9.01 3.32 -5.84
N SER A 174 7.98 3.74 -5.09
CA SER A 174 7.95 5.04 -4.42
C SER A 174 9.03 5.13 -3.35
N LEU A 175 9.19 4.09 -2.54
CA LEU A 175 10.22 4.03 -1.51
C LEU A 175 11.63 4.08 -2.10
N MET A 176 11.90 3.30 -3.14
CA MET A 176 13.22 3.27 -3.79
C MET A 176 13.50 4.50 -4.66
N GLY A 177 12.45 5.13 -5.21
CA GLY A 177 12.60 6.20 -6.18
C GLY A 177 12.62 7.62 -5.58
N ALA A 178 11.83 7.86 -4.52
CA ALA A 178 11.67 9.20 -3.96
C ALA A 178 12.20 9.32 -2.52
N TRP A 179 12.12 8.26 -1.72
CA TRP A 179 12.43 8.36 -0.30
C TRP A 179 13.68 7.61 0.14
N HIS A 180 14.17 6.67 -0.67
CA HIS A 180 15.38 5.86 -0.49
C HIS A 180 15.53 5.18 0.89
N ALA A 181 15.18 5.87 1.98
CA ALA A 181 15.11 5.36 3.33
C ALA A 181 13.93 5.99 4.06
N VAL A 182 13.16 5.16 4.76
CA VAL A 182 12.06 5.57 5.62
C VAL A 182 12.37 5.03 7.01
N SER A 183 12.47 5.92 7.98
CA SER A 183 12.69 5.59 9.41
C SER A 183 11.34 5.42 10.10
#